data_5fee228a2ba015c7dc4f2877306fdafd
#
_entry.id   5fee228a2ba015c7dc4f2877306fdafd
#
_cell.length_a   1.000
_cell.length_b   1.000
_cell.length_c   1.000
_cell.angle_alpha   90.00
_cell.angle_beta   90.00
_cell.angle_gamma   90.00
#
_symmetry.space_group_name_H-M   'P 1'
#
loop_
_entity.id
_entity.type
_entity.pdbx_description
1 polymer ?
#
loop_
_entity_poly.entity_id
_entity_poly.type
_entity_poly.pdbx_seq_one_letter_code
_entity_poly.pdbx_strand_id
1 'polypeptide(L)'
;MKLYQPALFSLVLFTSFAQAEVQKSQWVTTWAASPQKVWNKDFVFPTNIPDQISNQTIKQISQISLGGEAIRLVFTNQYGDQPLYIDKTTVGLVKGQSLKSKNAYPVYFSGKLKAQILPGKQLMSDPIQLPVPDHAQLMVNTFIQKPTTFKTFHWDAKQTSWLITGNQLRT
;
A
#
# COMPACT_ATOMS: atom_id res chain seq x y z
N MET A 1 65.76 -43.19 39.19
CA MET A 1 64.34 -43.43 38.93
C MET A 1 63.71 -42.04 38.68
N LYS A 2 63.49 -41.64 37.39
CA LYS A 2 62.93 -40.33 37.03
C LYS A 2 61.45 -40.55 36.75
N LEU A 3 60.57 -39.90 37.54
CA LEU A 3 59.15 -39.88 37.32
C LEU A 3 58.79 -38.79 36.29
N TYR A 4 58.16 -39.21 35.21
CA TYR A 4 57.56 -38.29 34.23
C TYR A 4 56.13 -38.01 34.64
N GLN A 5 55.77 -36.71 34.89
CA GLN A 5 54.42 -36.26 35.05
C GLN A 5 53.82 -35.91 33.68
N PRO A 6 52.68 -36.41 33.29
CA PRO A 6 52.01 -35.93 32.07
C PRO A 6 51.28 -34.64 32.37
N ALA A 7 51.53 -33.61 31.56
CA ALA A 7 50.79 -32.35 31.56
C ALA A 7 49.47 -32.54 30.81
N LEU A 8 48.35 -32.41 31.54
CA LEU A 8 47.01 -32.35 30.93
C LEU A 8 46.82 -30.95 30.28
N PHE A 9 46.79 -30.93 28.94
CA PHE A 9 46.36 -29.76 28.20
C PHE A 9 44.81 -29.75 28.12
N SER A 10 44.15 -28.81 28.84
CA SER A 10 42.72 -28.61 28.82
C SER A 10 42.39 -27.71 27.62
N LEU A 11 41.78 -28.29 26.58
CA LEU A 11 41.31 -27.55 25.39
C LEU A 11 39.95 -26.90 25.72
N VAL A 12 39.94 -25.59 25.95
CA VAL A 12 38.69 -24.80 26.13
C VAL A 12 38.14 -24.44 24.77
N LEU A 13 37.09 -25.11 24.35
CA LEU A 13 36.30 -24.77 23.16
C LEU A 13 35.40 -23.56 23.48
N PHE A 14 35.77 -22.39 22.94
CA PHE A 14 34.89 -21.22 22.91
C PHE A 14 33.83 -21.41 21.80
N THR A 15 32.61 -21.80 22.18
CA THR A 15 31.48 -21.74 21.27
C THR A 15 30.98 -20.29 21.19
N SER A 16 31.32 -19.60 20.10
CA SER A 16 30.76 -18.29 19.80
C SER A 16 29.29 -18.47 19.37
N PHE A 17 28.35 -18.10 20.23
CA PHE A 17 26.94 -17.95 19.86
C PHE A 17 26.85 -16.69 19.02
N ALA A 18 26.69 -16.84 17.70
CA ALA A 18 26.29 -15.77 16.82
C ALA A 18 24.87 -15.38 17.19
N GLN A 19 24.69 -14.28 17.91
CA GLN A 19 23.39 -13.65 18.07
C GLN A 19 23.00 -13.06 16.72
N ALA A 20 22.04 -13.70 16.05
CA ALA A 20 21.38 -13.08 14.92
C ALA A 20 20.62 -11.87 15.45
N GLU A 21 21.09 -10.65 15.15
CA GLU A 21 20.30 -9.45 15.37
C GLU A 21 19.01 -9.60 14.58
N VAL A 22 17.89 -9.62 15.28
CA VAL A 22 16.56 -9.51 14.65
C VAL A 22 16.50 -8.12 14.04
N GLN A 23 16.76 -8.03 12.75
CA GLN A 23 16.66 -6.78 12.01
C GLN A 23 15.21 -6.28 12.11
N LYS A 24 15.01 -5.24 12.91
CA LYS A 24 13.71 -4.64 13.15
C LYS A 24 13.17 -4.10 11.83
N SER A 25 12.10 -4.67 11.30
CA SER A 25 11.50 -4.20 10.05
C SER A 25 11.10 -2.73 10.19
N GLN A 26 11.69 -1.87 9.36
CA GLN A 26 11.41 -0.44 9.36
C GLN A 26 10.48 -0.11 8.19
N TRP A 27 9.33 0.52 8.50
CA TRP A 27 8.44 1.06 7.48
C TRP A 27 8.89 2.47 7.09
N VAL A 28 9.03 2.68 5.79
CA VAL A 28 9.37 3.99 5.22
C VAL A 28 8.31 4.41 4.21
N THR A 29 8.01 5.71 4.16
CA THR A 29 7.12 6.24 3.14
C THR A 29 7.85 6.30 1.81
N THR A 30 7.38 5.55 0.82
CA THR A 30 7.99 5.44 -0.50
C THR A 30 7.22 6.20 -1.59
N TRP A 31 5.97 6.56 -1.31
CA TRP A 31 5.13 7.43 -2.12
C TRP A 31 4.14 8.16 -1.23
N ALA A 32 3.93 9.43 -1.51
CA ALA A 32 2.93 10.24 -0.85
C ALA A 32 2.36 11.29 -1.81
N ALA A 33 1.13 11.70 -1.57
CA ALA A 33 0.49 12.82 -2.24
C ALA A 33 -0.12 13.76 -1.21
N SER A 34 -0.13 15.04 -1.51
CA SER A 34 -0.83 16.05 -0.69
C SER A 34 -2.33 15.98 -1.01
N PRO A 35 -3.18 15.58 -0.06
CA PRO A 35 -4.62 15.56 -0.30
C PRO A 35 -5.15 16.98 -0.38
N GLN A 36 -6.12 17.19 -1.28
CA GLN A 36 -6.82 18.44 -1.48
C GLN A 36 -8.33 18.20 -1.42
N LYS A 37 -9.09 19.25 -1.10
CA LYS A 37 -10.54 19.24 -1.23
C LYS A 37 -10.90 19.29 -2.71
N VAL A 38 -11.83 18.45 -3.15
CA VAL A 38 -12.37 18.52 -4.51
C VAL A 38 -12.96 19.91 -4.73
N TRP A 39 -12.57 20.53 -5.84
CA TRP A 39 -13.08 21.86 -6.21
C TRP A 39 -14.55 21.80 -6.59
N ASN A 40 -15.25 22.89 -6.37
CA ASN A 40 -16.64 23.02 -6.77
C ASN A 40 -16.77 23.17 -8.31
N LYS A 41 -18.00 23.14 -8.80
CA LYS A 41 -18.31 23.22 -10.24
C LYS A 41 -17.98 24.58 -10.85
N ASP A 42 -17.76 25.61 -10.04
CA ASP A 42 -17.43 26.96 -10.49
C ASP A 42 -15.92 27.15 -10.74
N PHE A 43 -15.13 26.09 -10.48
CA PHE A 43 -13.70 26.15 -10.74
C PHE A 43 -13.41 26.10 -12.24
N VAL A 44 -12.47 26.93 -12.70
CA VAL A 44 -12.17 27.16 -14.13
C VAL A 44 -11.77 25.88 -14.87
N PHE A 45 -11.13 24.95 -14.19
CA PHE A 45 -10.72 23.66 -14.77
C PHE A 45 -11.64 22.54 -14.31
N PRO A 46 -12.31 21.83 -15.24
CA PRO A 46 -13.17 20.71 -14.87
C PRO A 46 -12.31 19.57 -14.28
N THR A 47 -12.65 19.13 -13.09
CA THR A 47 -11.94 18.01 -12.43
C THR A 47 -12.29 16.66 -13.05
N ASN A 48 -13.42 16.57 -13.77
CA ASN A 48 -14.00 15.33 -14.29
C ASN A 48 -14.21 14.23 -13.20
N ILE A 49 -14.22 14.64 -11.94
CA ILE A 49 -14.54 13.74 -10.82
C ILE A 49 -16.04 13.76 -10.63
N PRO A 50 -16.74 12.62 -10.71
CA PRO A 50 -18.16 12.56 -10.42
C PRO A 50 -18.43 12.88 -8.95
N ASP A 51 -19.54 13.54 -8.67
CA ASP A 51 -19.95 13.87 -7.30
C ASP A 51 -20.11 12.62 -6.43
N GLN A 52 -20.52 11.52 -7.05
CA GLN A 52 -20.72 10.23 -6.39
C GLN A 52 -20.34 9.09 -7.33
N ILE A 53 -19.75 8.04 -6.81
CA ILE A 53 -19.51 6.79 -7.53
C ILE A 53 -20.25 5.63 -6.84
N SER A 54 -20.69 4.67 -7.65
CA SER A 54 -21.42 3.48 -7.21
C SER A 54 -21.21 2.37 -8.22
N ASN A 55 -20.97 1.15 -7.76
CA ASN A 55 -20.70 -0.01 -8.59
C ASN A 55 -19.59 0.28 -9.63
N GLN A 56 -18.47 0.86 -9.15
CA GLN A 56 -17.33 1.25 -9.97
C GLN A 56 -16.01 0.86 -9.32
N THR A 57 -15.01 0.67 -10.15
CA THR A 57 -13.63 0.42 -9.72
C THR A 57 -12.76 1.62 -10.10
N ILE A 58 -12.07 2.17 -9.11
CA ILE A 58 -11.02 3.16 -9.30
C ILE A 58 -9.72 2.40 -9.51
N LYS A 59 -9.02 2.66 -10.61
CA LYS A 59 -7.67 2.15 -10.88
C LYS A 59 -6.68 3.29 -10.83
N GLN A 60 -5.67 3.18 -10.01
CA GLN A 60 -4.64 4.19 -9.82
C GLN A 60 -3.26 3.58 -9.95
N ILE A 61 -2.37 4.24 -10.68
CA ILE A 61 -0.95 3.86 -10.76
C ILE A 61 -0.16 4.84 -9.90
N SER A 62 0.77 4.31 -9.11
CA SER A 62 1.74 5.09 -8.35
C SER A 62 3.13 4.53 -8.56
N GLN A 63 4.11 5.41 -8.77
CA GLN A 63 5.51 5.03 -8.85
C GLN A 63 6.17 5.27 -7.49
N ILE A 64 6.66 4.21 -6.89
CA ILE A 64 7.36 4.27 -5.61
C ILE A 64 8.84 4.62 -5.81
N SER A 65 9.49 5.18 -4.78
CA SER A 65 10.93 5.50 -4.80
C SER A 65 11.78 4.33 -4.32
N LEU A 66 11.41 3.71 -3.20
CA LEU A 66 12.11 2.60 -2.56
C LEU A 66 11.26 1.36 -2.58
N GLY A 67 11.86 0.22 -2.85
CA GLY A 67 11.25 -1.09 -2.77
C GLY A 67 11.30 -1.70 -1.37
N GLY A 68 10.91 -2.97 -1.29
CA GLY A 68 10.91 -3.75 -0.04
C GLY A 68 10.17 -5.06 -0.20
N GLU A 69 10.17 -5.87 0.85
CA GLU A 69 9.54 -7.19 0.85
C GLU A 69 8.01 -7.13 1.08
N ALA A 70 7.54 -6.04 1.67
CA ALA A 70 6.13 -5.82 1.94
C ALA A 70 5.75 -4.35 1.78
N ILE A 71 4.49 -4.09 1.48
CA ILE A 71 3.94 -2.74 1.37
C ILE A 71 2.70 -2.56 2.26
N ARG A 72 2.37 -1.30 2.56
CA ARG A 72 1.09 -0.88 3.13
C ARG A 72 0.52 0.26 2.31
N LEU A 73 -0.80 0.29 2.21
CA LEU A 73 -1.54 1.38 1.57
C LEU A 73 -2.22 2.23 2.65
N VAL A 74 -2.18 3.55 2.46
CA VAL A 74 -2.92 4.50 3.30
C VAL A 74 -3.97 5.17 2.45
N PHE A 75 -5.22 5.05 2.86
CA PHE A 75 -6.37 5.71 2.25
C PHE A 75 -6.80 6.89 3.13
N THR A 76 -7.26 7.97 2.52
CA THR A 76 -7.67 9.15 3.26
C THR A 76 -9.06 9.63 2.83
N ASN A 77 -9.85 10.07 3.82
CA ASN A 77 -11.11 10.77 3.66
C ASN A 77 -11.04 12.15 4.36
N GLN A 78 -9.89 12.81 4.24
CA GLN A 78 -9.56 14.02 5.02
C GLN A 78 -10.57 15.15 4.84
N TYR A 79 -11.05 15.37 3.64
CA TYR A 79 -12.02 16.42 3.31
C TYR A 79 -13.43 15.89 3.12
N GLY A 80 -13.66 14.61 3.42
CA GLY A 80 -14.99 14.00 3.34
C GLY A 80 -15.92 14.56 4.40
N ASP A 81 -17.20 14.65 4.05
CA ASP A 81 -18.32 14.98 4.93
C ASP A 81 -19.20 13.76 5.24
N GLN A 82 -18.97 12.66 4.51
CA GLN A 82 -19.64 11.38 4.69
C GLN A 82 -18.60 10.26 4.81
N PRO A 83 -18.96 9.10 5.41
CA PRO A 83 -18.09 7.93 5.41
C PRO A 83 -17.78 7.46 3.99
N LEU A 84 -16.50 7.19 3.72
CA LEU A 84 -16.07 6.55 2.49
C LEU A 84 -16.05 5.03 2.69
N TYR A 85 -16.75 4.30 1.82
CA TYR A 85 -16.83 2.85 1.88
C TYR A 85 -15.92 2.21 0.82
N ILE A 86 -15.13 1.23 1.24
CA ILE A 86 -14.31 0.39 0.37
C ILE A 86 -14.87 -1.03 0.49
N ASP A 87 -15.28 -1.63 -0.64
CA ASP A 87 -15.77 -3.00 -0.64
C ASP A 87 -14.65 -4.01 -0.84
N LYS A 88 -13.69 -3.69 -1.71
CA LYS A 88 -12.52 -4.52 -1.94
C LYS A 88 -11.43 -3.71 -2.63
N THR A 89 -10.18 -3.99 -2.28
CA THR A 89 -9.01 -3.41 -2.94
C THR A 89 -8.04 -4.51 -3.33
N THR A 90 -7.36 -4.34 -4.45
CA THR A 90 -6.20 -5.15 -4.85
C THR A 90 -5.04 -4.25 -5.23
N VAL A 91 -3.83 -4.76 -5.09
CA VAL A 91 -2.61 -4.09 -5.53
C VAL A 91 -1.71 -5.08 -6.26
N GLY A 92 -1.00 -4.62 -7.27
CA GLY A 92 -0.04 -5.43 -8.01
C GLY A 92 0.95 -4.58 -8.80
N LEU A 93 2.03 -5.21 -9.25
CA LEU A 93 3.01 -4.56 -10.11
C LEU A 93 2.42 -4.34 -11.51
N VAL A 94 2.73 -3.19 -12.09
CA VAL A 94 2.33 -2.83 -13.45
C VAL A 94 3.54 -2.24 -14.20
N LYS A 95 3.51 -2.29 -15.52
CA LYS A 95 4.52 -1.67 -16.37
C LYS A 95 3.86 -0.68 -17.32
N GLY A 96 4.32 0.57 -17.29
CA GLY A 96 3.78 1.65 -18.12
C GLY A 96 2.32 1.97 -17.78
N GLN A 97 1.51 2.30 -18.78
CA GLN A 97 0.09 2.65 -18.64
C GLN A 97 -0.84 1.43 -18.78
N SER A 98 -0.35 0.23 -18.52
CA SER A 98 -1.17 -0.98 -18.59
C SER A 98 -2.28 -0.94 -17.54
N LEU A 99 -3.51 -1.26 -17.93
CA LEU A 99 -4.63 -1.44 -17.00
C LEU A 99 -4.66 -2.84 -16.36
N LYS A 100 -3.65 -3.66 -16.61
CA LYS A 100 -3.50 -4.99 -16.04
C LYS A 100 -2.27 -5.03 -15.15
N SER A 101 -2.46 -5.42 -13.89
CA SER A 101 -1.36 -5.70 -12.98
C SER A 101 -0.90 -7.14 -13.08
N LYS A 102 0.40 -7.36 -12.93
CA LYS A 102 0.93 -8.71 -12.72
C LYS A 102 0.65 -9.10 -11.27
N ASN A 103 -0.05 -10.22 -11.05
CA ASN A 103 -0.36 -10.75 -9.72
C ASN A 103 -1.05 -9.70 -8.80
N ALA A 104 -2.38 -9.65 -8.85
CA ALA A 104 -3.15 -8.76 -7.97
C ALA A 104 -3.32 -9.37 -6.57
N TYR A 105 -2.76 -8.74 -5.57
CA TYR A 105 -2.85 -9.13 -4.15
C TYR A 105 -4.04 -8.45 -3.49
N PRO A 106 -4.86 -9.17 -2.71
CA PRO A 106 -5.94 -8.56 -1.95
C PRO A 106 -5.37 -7.69 -0.83
N VAL A 107 -6.02 -6.56 -0.59
CA VAL A 107 -5.69 -5.62 0.50
C VAL A 107 -6.69 -5.83 1.62
N TYR A 108 -6.17 -6.02 2.83
CA TYR A 108 -6.97 -6.20 4.03
C TYR A 108 -6.81 -5.00 4.97
N PHE A 109 -7.84 -4.77 5.77
CA PHE A 109 -7.91 -3.74 6.80
C PHE A 109 -8.34 -4.40 8.11
N SER A 110 -7.42 -4.62 9.03
CA SER A 110 -7.65 -5.40 10.25
C SER A 110 -8.27 -6.77 9.96
N GLY A 111 -7.71 -7.49 8.97
CA GLY A 111 -8.14 -8.81 8.51
C GLY A 111 -9.41 -8.83 7.64
N LYS A 112 -10.00 -7.68 7.31
CA LYS A 112 -11.23 -7.58 6.52
C LYS A 112 -10.97 -6.97 5.14
N LEU A 113 -11.68 -7.44 4.11
CA LEU A 113 -11.62 -6.87 2.75
C LEU A 113 -12.38 -5.54 2.65
N LYS A 114 -13.45 -5.38 3.42
CA LYS A 114 -14.27 -4.16 3.46
C LYS A 114 -13.76 -3.22 4.51
N ALA A 115 -13.82 -1.94 4.21
CA ALA A 115 -13.42 -0.89 5.12
C ALA A 115 -14.35 0.33 5.03
N GLN A 116 -14.35 1.11 6.10
CA GLN A 116 -15.04 2.39 6.19
C GLN A 116 -14.04 3.42 6.72
N ILE A 117 -13.96 4.57 6.06
CA ILE A 117 -13.12 5.67 6.50
C ILE A 117 -14.01 6.84 6.86
N LEU A 118 -14.05 7.19 8.14
CA LEU A 118 -14.85 8.31 8.63
C LEU A 118 -14.33 9.65 8.09
N PRO A 119 -15.17 10.69 8.04
CA PRO A 119 -14.76 12.04 7.70
C PRO A 119 -13.53 12.50 8.48
N GLY A 120 -12.58 13.14 7.82
CA GLY A 120 -11.34 13.64 8.41
C GLY A 120 -10.32 12.56 8.80
N LYS A 121 -10.57 11.28 8.50
CA LYS A 121 -9.71 10.17 8.93
C LYS A 121 -8.92 9.55 7.78
N GLN A 122 -7.88 8.82 8.18
CA GLN A 122 -7.08 7.95 7.32
C GLN A 122 -7.22 6.50 7.80
N LEU A 123 -7.00 5.58 6.90
CA LEU A 123 -7.01 4.14 7.16
C LEU A 123 -5.80 3.49 6.49
N MET A 124 -5.01 2.79 7.28
CA MET A 124 -3.86 2.02 6.82
C MET A 124 -4.26 0.56 6.63
N SER A 125 -3.80 -0.05 5.55
CA SER A 125 -3.97 -1.49 5.32
C SER A 125 -3.10 -2.33 6.24
N ASP A 126 -3.45 -3.60 6.35
CA ASP A 126 -2.53 -4.63 6.86
C ASP A 126 -1.30 -4.72 5.95
N PRO A 127 -0.18 -5.30 6.41
CA PRO A 127 0.98 -5.57 5.57
C PRO A 127 0.62 -6.51 4.41
N ILE A 128 1.04 -6.16 3.21
CA ILE A 128 0.85 -6.96 2.00
C ILE A 128 2.22 -7.54 1.65
N GLN A 129 2.36 -8.86 1.70
CA GLN A 129 3.59 -9.57 1.33
C GLN A 129 3.74 -9.55 -0.19
N LEU A 130 4.24 -8.45 -0.69
CA LEU A 130 4.49 -8.19 -2.10
C LEU A 130 5.89 -7.58 -2.22
N PRO A 131 6.89 -8.39 -2.59
CA PRO A 131 8.21 -7.87 -2.90
C PRO A 131 8.14 -6.90 -4.08
N VAL A 132 8.63 -5.70 -3.87
CA VAL A 132 8.63 -4.63 -4.88
C VAL A 132 10.05 -4.08 -5.06
N PRO A 133 10.55 -3.96 -6.30
CA PRO A 133 11.82 -3.32 -6.56
C PRO A 133 11.73 -1.79 -6.39
N ASP A 134 12.87 -1.14 -6.27
CA ASP A 134 12.96 0.31 -6.32
C ASP A 134 12.37 0.84 -7.63
N HIS A 135 11.73 2.00 -7.57
CA HIS A 135 11.09 2.68 -8.70
C HIS A 135 9.98 1.87 -9.38
N ALA A 136 9.44 0.84 -8.72
CA ALA A 136 8.33 0.06 -9.26
C ALA A 136 7.07 0.91 -9.44
N GLN A 137 6.26 0.52 -10.42
CA GLN A 137 4.91 1.03 -10.57
C GLN A 137 3.93 0.03 -9.97
N LEU A 138 3.08 0.52 -9.08
CA LEU A 138 2.02 -0.22 -8.44
C LEU A 138 0.67 0.25 -8.97
N MET A 139 -0.19 -0.69 -9.33
CA MET A 139 -1.59 -0.43 -9.61
C MET A 139 -2.43 -0.81 -8.40
N VAL A 140 -3.16 0.16 -7.88
CA VAL A 140 -4.17 -0.04 -6.83
C VAL A 140 -5.54 0.01 -7.47
N ASN A 141 -6.32 -1.07 -7.34
CA ASN A 141 -7.69 -1.14 -7.81
C ASN A 141 -8.62 -1.18 -6.62
N THR A 142 -9.51 -0.20 -6.49
CA THR A 142 -10.46 -0.09 -5.39
C THR A 142 -11.89 -0.15 -5.91
N PHE A 143 -12.62 -1.18 -5.53
CA PHE A 143 -14.03 -1.34 -5.88
C PHE A 143 -14.92 -0.72 -4.81
N ILE A 144 -15.84 0.11 -5.26
CA ILE A 144 -16.85 0.81 -4.48
C ILE A 144 -18.22 0.35 -4.97
N GLN A 145 -18.93 -0.41 -4.16
CA GLN A 145 -20.25 -0.93 -4.50
C GLN A 145 -21.36 0.04 -4.14
N LYS A 146 -21.29 0.58 -2.92
CA LYS A 146 -22.31 1.51 -2.41
C LYS A 146 -22.07 2.92 -2.92
N PRO A 147 -23.15 3.72 -3.12
CA PRO A 147 -23.01 5.14 -3.42
C PRO A 147 -22.09 5.82 -2.40
N THR A 148 -21.01 6.43 -2.90
CA THR A 148 -19.99 7.07 -2.08
C THR A 148 -19.57 8.38 -2.72
N THR A 149 -19.56 9.46 -1.92
CA THR A 149 -19.14 10.79 -2.34
C THR A 149 -17.65 10.98 -2.07
N PHE A 150 -16.92 11.50 -3.03
CA PHE A 150 -15.50 11.80 -2.90
C PHE A 150 -15.29 13.31 -2.77
N LYS A 151 -14.68 13.72 -1.67
CA LYS A 151 -14.34 15.12 -1.38
C LYS A 151 -12.84 15.34 -1.21
N THR A 152 -12.06 14.26 -1.33
CA THR A 152 -10.60 14.28 -1.20
C THR A 152 -9.97 13.76 -2.48
N PHE A 153 -9.06 14.54 -3.06
CA PHE A 153 -8.35 14.15 -4.28
C PHE A 153 -6.91 14.68 -4.27
N HIS A 154 -6.13 14.29 -5.25
CA HIS A 154 -4.82 14.83 -5.57
C HIS A 154 -4.83 15.26 -7.04
N TRP A 155 -4.82 16.57 -7.30
CA TRP A 155 -5.00 17.13 -8.63
C TRP A 155 -3.81 16.86 -9.55
N ASP A 156 -2.61 17.24 -9.12
CA ASP A 156 -1.41 17.17 -9.96
C ASP A 156 -0.77 15.80 -9.91
N ALA A 157 -1.53 14.77 -10.25
CA ALA A 157 -1.04 13.41 -10.34
C ALA A 157 -0.29 13.20 -11.66
N LYS A 158 0.96 12.76 -11.59
CA LYS A 158 1.77 12.43 -12.80
C LYS A 158 1.29 11.17 -13.52
N GLN A 159 0.36 10.43 -12.93
CA GLN A 159 -0.18 9.18 -13.46
C GLN A 159 -1.70 9.29 -13.64
N THR A 160 -2.21 8.67 -14.69
CA THR A 160 -3.65 8.63 -14.96
C THR A 160 -4.36 7.72 -13.96
N SER A 161 -5.52 8.17 -13.49
CA SER A 161 -6.49 7.35 -12.77
C SER A 161 -7.68 7.05 -13.68
N TRP A 162 -8.24 5.84 -13.56
CA TRP A 162 -9.39 5.41 -14.33
C TRP A 162 -10.56 5.07 -13.42
N LEU A 163 -11.76 5.40 -13.85
CA LEU A 163 -13.00 5.01 -13.23
C LEU A 163 -13.76 4.08 -14.19
N ILE A 164 -13.96 2.83 -13.78
CA ILE A 164 -14.48 1.78 -14.65
C ILE A 164 -15.71 1.15 -13.98
N THR A 165 -16.77 0.96 -14.76
CA THR A 165 -18.03 0.37 -14.28
C THR A 165 -17.82 -1.08 -13.83
N GLY A 166 -18.45 -1.44 -12.71
CA GLY A 166 -18.45 -2.78 -12.14
C GLY A 166 -17.18 -3.12 -11.37
N ASN A 167 -17.12 -4.37 -10.91
CA ASN A 167 -15.99 -4.93 -10.18
C ASN A 167 -14.91 -5.40 -11.15
N GLN A 168 -13.89 -4.59 -11.36
CA GLN A 168 -12.76 -4.81 -12.29
C GLN A 168 -11.45 -5.05 -11.54
N LEU A 169 -11.48 -5.78 -10.43
CA LEU A 169 -10.30 -6.08 -9.60
C LEU A 169 -9.41 -7.18 -10.19
N ARG A 170 -9.96 -8.01 -11.08
CA ARG A 170 -9.24 -9.06 -11.80
C ARG A 170 -8.99 -8.57 -13.23
N THR A 171 -7.81 -8.11 -13.49
CA THR A 171 -7.35 -7.87 -14.87
C THR A 171 -5.84 -7.98 -14.90
#